data_5f985ab768df051f9c0db3eb935654a0
#
_entry.id   5f985ab768df051f9c0db3eb935654a0
#
_cell.length_a   1.000
_cell.length_b   1.000
_cell.length_c   1.000
_cell.angle_alpha   90.00
_cell.angle_beta   90.00
_cell.angle_gamma   90.00
#
_symmetry.space_group_name_H-M   'P 1'
#
loop_
_entity.id
_entity.type
_entity.pdbx_description
1 polymer ?
#
loop_
_entity_poly.entity_id
_entity_poly.type
_entity_poly.pdbx_seq_one_letter_code
_entity_poly.pdbx_strand_id
1 'polypeptide(L)'
;MSLEDDFRDLLLDAIKTDRLVLPTLPEVALRIRESVEDPDVSAHKLADVIASDAALSARLIKVANSPLLRGRVLVDNLQMGITRLGITFVRNLATGLAMEQMFQATSEFVDTRMRASWEHSIEVASISHVLAKHYAGLKADQATLAGLTHEIGILPILTIAEDNPALLEDEEALDRIISQLHPQIGQAILSAWEFPEELSNVPMDYLNFGREHDGPADYVDVVCVANLQSYAGTDHPLASVDWSEVPAFEKLGLATDIEVHKVDGIAEDIEEAKAFLT
;
A
#
# COMPACT_ATOMS: atom_id res chain seq x y z
N MET A 1 -2.05 -2.78 -35.38
CA MET A 1 -2.24 -2.88 -33.93
C MET A 1 -2.29 -1.43 -33.42
N SER A 2 -3.06 -1.12 -32.42
CA SER A 2 -3.04 0.22 -31.83
C SER A 2 -1.74 0.40 -31.01
N LEU A 3 -1.33 1.64 -30.73
CA LEU A 3 -0.19 1.93 -29.86
C LEU A 3 -0.37 1.23 -28.49
N GLU A 4 -1.60 1.23 -27.99
CA GLU A 4 -2.01 0.53 -26.77
C GLU A 4 -1.74 -0.99 -26.85
N ASP A 5 -2.12 -1.64 -27.95
CA ASP A 5 -1.87 -3.09 -28.14
C ASP A 5 -0.36 -3.39 -28.15
N ASP A 6 0.41 -2.59 -28.90
CA ASP A 6 1.86 -2.77 -29.02
C ASP A 6 2.56 -2.60 -27.65
N PHE A 7 2.15 -1.60 -26.87
CA PHE A 7 2.73 -1.34 -25.55
C PHE A 7 2.30 -2.40 -24.50
N ARG A 8 1.03 -2.79 -24.52
CA ARG A 8 0.54 -3.89 -23.67
C ARG A 8 1.29 -5.18 -23.97
N ASP A 9 1.44 -5.52 -25.24
CA ASP A 9 2.14 -6.75 -25.65
C ASP A 9 3.62 -6.71 -25.28
N LEU A 10 4.27 -5.54 -25.36
CA LEU A 10 5.63 -5.31 -24.89
C LEU A 10 5.76 -5.59 -23.37
N LEU A 11 4.85 -5.05 -22.56
CA LEU A 11 4.84 -5.28 -21.11
C LEU A 11 4.57 -6.75 -20.78
N LEU A 12 3.59 -7.37 -21.43
CA LEU A 12 3.27 -8.79 -21.23
C LEU A 12 4.43 -9.70 -21.63
N ASP A 13 5.14 -9.39 -22.73
CA ASP A 13 6.33 -10.14 -23.13
C ASP A 13 7.48 -9.93 -22.13
N ALA A 14 7.67 -8.71 -21.64
CA ALA A 14 8.67 -8.42 -20.64
C ALA A 14 8.40 -9.17 -19.31
N ILE A 15 7.15 -9.26 -18.88
CA ILE A 15 6.73 -10.06 -17.71
C ILE A 15 7.00 -11.55 -17.95
N LYS A 16 6.52 -12.11 -19.08
CA LYS A 16 6.65 -13.54 -19.39
C LYS A 16 8.09 -14.01 -19.55
N THR A 17 8.97 -13.13 -20.00
CA THR A 17 10.38 -13.44 -20.28
C THR A 17 11.32 -13.00 -19.17
N ASP A 18 10.76 -12.57 -18.03
CA ASP A 18 11.53 -12.05 -16.86
C ASP A 18 12.49 -10.91 -17.25
N ARG A 19 12.08 -10.10 -18.25
CA ARG A 19 12.83 -8.93 -18.73
C ARG A 19 12.27 -7.62 -18.19
N LEU A 20 11.13 -7.66 -17.49
CA LEU A 20 10.60 -6.47 -16.81
C LEU A 20 11.58 -6.08 -15.69
N VAL A 21 12.16 -4.90 -15.81
CA VAL A 21 13.00 -4.35 -14.76
C VAL A 21 12.08 -3.96 -13.59
N LEU A 22 12.00 -4.84 -12.61
CA LEU A 22 11.26 -4.55 -11.39
C LEU A 22 12.00 -3.51 -10.55
N PRO A 23 11.32 -2.58 -9.91
CA PRO A 23 11.95 -1.62 -9.03
C PRO A 23 12.66 -2.34 -7.87
N THR A 24 13.78 -1.80 -7.44
CA THR A 24 14.50 -2.29 -6.27
C THR A 24 13.93 -1.67 -5.01
N LEU A 25 13.77 -2.48 -3.97
CA LEU A 25 13.38 -1.97 -2.66
C LEU A 25 14.38 -0.90 -2.19
N PRO A 26 13.92 0.26 -1.66
CA PRO A 26 14.83 1.29 -1.14
C PRO A 26 15.84 0.71 -0.13
N GLU A 27 17.08 1.21 -0.16
CA GLU A 27 18.17 0.66 0.66
C GLU A 27 17.82 0.59 2.15
N VAL A 28 17.16 1.64 2.67
CA VAL A 28 16.73 1.66 4.07
C VAL A 28 15.71 0.57 4.37
N ALA A 29 14.75 0.32 3.46
CA ALA A 29 13.76 -0.74 3.63
C ALA A 29 14.40 -2.14 3.58
N LEU A 30 15.36 -2.34 2.67
CA LEU A 30 16.14 -3.58 2.60
C LEU A 30 16.92 -3.83 3.90
N ARG A 31 17.63 -2.82 4.40
CA ARG A 31 18.40 -2.92 5.66
C ARG A 31 17.51 -3.16 6.88
N ILE A 32 16.32 -2.56 6.92
CA ILE A 32 15.31 -2.81 7.96
C ILE A 32 14.89 -4.28 7.92
N ARG A 33 14.57 -4.81 6.75
CA ARG A 33 14.19 -6.22 6.58
C ARG A 33 15.31 -7.16 7.06
N GLU A 34 16.51 -6.99 6.55
CA GLU A 34 17.68 -7.79 6.93
C GLU A 34 17.96 -7.74 8.44
N SER A 35 17.81 -6.57 9.06
CA SER A 35 18.03 -6.41 10.50
C SER A 35 17.07 -7.23 11.36
N VAL A 36 15.86 -7.48 10.88
CA VAL A 36 14.81 -8.21 11.62
C VAL A 36 14.89 -9.73 11.40
N GLU A 37 15.56 -10.19 10.33
CA GLU A 37 15.87 -11.60 10.12
C GLU A 37 16.93 -12.12 11.09
N ASP A 38 17.71 -11.22 11.72
CA ASP A 38 18.64 -11.57 12.79
C ASP A 38 17.88 -12.06 14.05
N PRO A 39 18.08 -13.31 14.50
CA PRO A 39 17.43 -13.83 15.71
C PRO A 39 17.69 -13.00 16.97
N ASP A 40 18.81 -12.25 16.98
CA ASP A 40 19.24 -11.37 18.07
C ASP A 40 18.84 -9.90 17.83
N VAL A 41 17.88 -9.64 16.94
CA VAL A 41 17.40 -8.28 16.68
C VAL A 41 16.89 -7.65 17.97
N SER A 42 17.35 -6.42 18.21
CA SER A 42 16.91 -5.59 19.34
C SER A 42 16.35 -4.27 18.85
N ALA A 43 15.53 -3.62 19.70
CA ALA A 43 15.06 -2.29 19.40
C ALA A 43 16.20 -1.29 19.15
N HIS A 44 17.37 -1.51 19.74
CA HIS A 44 18.56 -0.70 19.53
C HIS A 44 19.14 -0.89 18.12
N LYS A 45 19.35 -2.14 17.68
CA LYS A 45 19.85 -2.44 16.33
C LYS A 45 18.90 -1.87 15.25
N LEU A 46 17.61 -2.06 15.40
CA LEU A 46 16.63 -1.53 14.47
C LEU A 46 16.63 0.01 14.46
N ALA A 47 16.76 0.64 15.63
CA ALA A 47 16.88 2.09 15.74
C ALA A 47 18.11 2.64 15.00
N ASP A 48 19.26 1.96 15.08
CA ASP A 48 20.50 2.36 14.39
C ASP A 48 20.32 2.30 12.85
N VAL A 49 19.65 1.27 12.36
CA VAL A 49 19.33 1.16 10.91
C VAL A 49 18.44 2.30 10.47
N ILE A 50 17.35 2.56 11.19
CA ILE A 50 16.37 3.60 10.84
C ILE A 50 16.96 5.00 10.99
N ALA A 51 17.87 5.22 11.95
CA ALA A 51 18.54 6.49 12.18
C ALA A 51 19.38 6.98 11.00
N SER A 52 19.72 6.10 10.05
CA SER A 52 20.37 6.50 8.79
C SER A 52 19.48 7.36 7.88
N ASP A 53 18.17 7.34 8.09
CA ASP A 53 17.18 8.18 7.40
C ASP A 53 16.48 9.11 8.41
N ALA A 54 16.83 10.39 8.37
CA ALA A 54 16.30 11.38 9.32
C ALA A 54 14.80 11.64 9.15
N ALA A 55 14.29 11.60 7.91
CA ALA A 55 12.87 11.82 7.63
C ALA A 55 12.04 10.65 8.16
N LEU A 56 12.44 9.42 7.86
CA LEU A 56 11.81 8.21 8.38
C LEU A 56 11.85 8.16 9.92
N SER A 57 12.98 8.54 10.51
CA SER A 57 13.15 8.64 11.97
C SER A 57 12.13 9.58 12.62
N ALA A 58 11.98 10.78 12.05
CA ALA A 58 11.03 11.78 12.54
C ALA A 58 9.59 11.30 12.41
N ARG A 59 9.23 10.67 11.27
CA ARG A 59 7.90 10.09 11.04
C ARG A 59 7.58 9.01 12.07
N LEU A 60 8.48 8.06 12.33
CA LEU A 60 8.25 7.00 13.31
C LEU A 60 8.06 7.53 14.74
N ILE A 61 8.78 8.58 15.14
CA ILE A 61 8.55 9.26 16.42
C ILE A 61 7.18 9.94 16.46
N LYS A 62 6.77 10.60 15.35
CA LYS A 62 5.43 11.19 15.19
C LYS A 62 4.34 10.13 15.34
N VAL A 63 4.50 8.97 14.66
CA VAL A 63 3.60 7.81 14.75
C VAL A 63 3.45 7.31 16.18
N ALA A 64 4.57 7.09 16.87
CA ALA A 64 4.57 6.61 18.26
C ALA A 64 3.91 7.60 19.26
N ASN A 65 3.77 8.86 18.87
CA ASN A 65 3.11 9.90 19.65
C ASN A 65 1.72 10.28 19.12
N SER A 66 1.25 9.65 18.03
CA SER A 66 -0.09 9.90 17.51
C SER A 66 -1.16 9.53 18.54
N PRO A 67 -2.33 10.18 18.54
CA PRO A 67 -3.42 9.85 19.46
C PRO A 67 -3.81 8.38 19.42
N LEU A 68 -3.76 7.75 18.23
CA LEU A 68 -4.10 6.34 18.02
C LEU A 68 -3.15 5.35 18.71
N LEU A 69 -1.86 5.71 18.85
CA LEU A 69 -0.79 4.81 19.31
C LEU A 69 -0.02 5.31 20.54
N ARG A 70 -0.30 6.54 21.00
CA ARG A 70 0.43 7.14 22.13
C ARG A 70 0.18 6.42 23.45
N GLY A 71 1.24 6.31 24.25
CA GLY A 71 1.15 5.93 25.64
C GLY A 71 1.09 7.15 26.57
N ARG A 72 1.25 6.91 27.89
CA ARG A 72 1.24 7.97 28.91
C ARG A 72 2.45 8.90 28.88
N VAL A 73 3.56 8.42 28.31
CA VAL A 73 4.84 9.16 28.23
C VAL A 73 5.12 9.43 26.76
N LEU A 74 5.53 10.64 26.42
CA LEU A 74 5.93 10.99 25.06
C LEU A 74 7.23 10.26 24.68
N VAL A 75 7.27 9.81 23.42
CA VAL A 75 8.46 9.23 22.77
C VAL A 75 9.31 10.36 22.24
N ASP A 76 10.59 10.39 22.62
CA ASP A 76 11.56 11.39 22.19
C ASP A 76 12.72 10.81 21.38
N ASN A 77 12.78 9.48 21.26
CA ASN A 77 13.80 8.79 20.47
C ASN A 77 13.28 7.50 19.84
N LEU A 78 13.99 7.01 18.81
CA LEU A 78 13.60 5.83 18.04
C LEU A 78 13.52 4.57 18.90
N GLN A 79 14.49 4.31 19.76
CA GLN A 79 14.52 3.12 20.59
C GLN A 79 13.29 3.01 21.49
N MET A 80 12.87 4.15 22.08
CA MET A 80 11.65 4.23 22.88
C MET A 80 10.39 4.00 22.01
N GLY A 81 10.38 4.56 20.79
CA GLY A 81 9.32 4.35 19.80
C GLY A 81 9.18 2.87 19.41
N ILE A 82 10.28 2.23 19.08
CA ILE A 82 10.32 0.80 18.73
C ILE A 82 9.90 -0.07 19.91
N THR A 83 10.35 0.26 21.12
CA THR A 83 9.96 -0.48 22.32
C THR A 83 8.45 -0.38 22.57
N ARG A 84 7.84 0.78 22.31
CA ARG A 84 6.39 1.01 22.45
C ARG A 84 5.57 0.30 21.40
N LEU A 85 5.93 0.47 20.13
CA LEU A 85 5.18 -0.02 18.99
C LEU A 85 5.45 -1.51 18.70
N GLY A 86 6.61 -2.00 19.08
CA GLY A 86 7.10 -3.33 18.76
C GLY A 86 7.91 -3.37 17.45
N ILE A 87 8.87 -4.29 17.40
CA ILE A 87 9.82 -4.42 16.28
C ILE A 87 9.07 -4.71 14.97
N THR A 88 8.10 -5.61 14.99
CA THR A 88 7.33 -6.01 13.80
C THR A 88 6.52 -4.85 13.23
N PHE A 89 5.80 -4.12 14.09
CA PHE A 89 5.04 -2.95 13.69
C PHE A 89 5.94 -1.89 13.02
N VAL A 90 7.04 -1.55 13.69
CA VAL A 90 7.98 -0.54 13.17
C VAL A 90 8.63 -1.00 11.86
N ARG A 91 8.99 -2.28 11.74
CA ARG A 91 9.51 -2.83 10.49
C ARG A 91 8.52 -2.62 9.33
N ASN A 92 7.28 -3.06 9.50
CA ASN A 92 6.27 -3.01 8.44
C ASN A 92 5.97 -1.56 8.04
N LEU A 93 5.76 -0.69 9.03
CA LEU A 93 5.51 0.72 8.79
C LEU A 93 6.70 1.43 8.12
N ALA A 94 7.90 1.23 8.64
CA ALA A 94 9.11 1.86 8.09
C ALA A 94 9.41 1.38 6.67
N THR A 95 9.19 0.08 6.39
CA THR A 95 9.31 -0.47 5.04
C THR A 95 8.32 0.21 4.08
N GLY A 96 7.05 0.31 4.47
CA GLY A 96 6.03 0.98 3.66
C GLY A 96 6.36 2.46 3.41
N LEU A 97 6.69 3.22 4.46
CA LEU A 97 7.02 4.65 4.34
C LEU A 97 8.27 4.90 3.49
N ALA A 98 9.26 4.02 3.53
CA ALA A 98 10.45 4.14 2.69
C ALA A 98 10.14 4.00 1.20
N MET A 99 9.07 3.30 0.83
CA MET A 99 8.65 3.12 -0.57
C MET A 99 8.14 4.42 -1.22
N GLU A 100 7.75 5.44 -0.46
CA GLU A 100 7.38 6.76 -1.00
C GLU A 100 8.43 7.31 -1.96
N GLN A 101 9.71 7.06 -1.69
CA GLN A 101 10.81 7.53 -2.53
C GLN A 101 10.78 6.96 -3.96
N MET A 102 10.03 5.88 -4.18
CA MET A 102 9.89 5.24 -5.49
C MET A 102 8.82 5.93 -6.36
N PHE A 103 7.92 6.71 -5.76
CA PHE A 103 6.83 7.40 -6.44
C PHE A 103 7.25 8.80 -6.89
N GLN A 104 8.37 8.87 -7.61
CA GLN A 104 8.93 10.10 -8.16
C GLN A 104 9.44 9.84 -9.58
N ALA A 105 9.22 10.80 -10.48
CA ALA A 105 9.65 10.73 -11.88
C ALA A 105 10.30 12.03 -12.34
N THR A 106 10.93 12.00 -13.51
CA THR A 106 11.61 13.16 -14.09
C THR A 106 10.63 14.04 -14.84
N SER A 107 9.64 13.46 -15.54
CA SER A 107 8.62 14.23 -16.23
C SER A 107 7.51 14.65 -15.26
N GLU A 108 7.07 15.90 -15.38
CA GLU A 108 6.01 16.47 -14.53
C GLU A 108 4.70 15.65 -14.61
N PHE A 109 4.36 15.16 -15.80
CA PHE A 109 3.16 14.37 -16.02
C PHE A 109 3.22 13.03 -15.25
N VAL A 110 4.32 12.29 -15.37
CA VAL A 110 4.49 10.99 -14.69
C VAL A 110 4.64 11.18 -13.19
N ASP A 111 5.40 12.21 -12.75
CA ASP A 111 5.56 12.53 -11.33
C ASP A 111 4.22 12.84 -10.66
N THR A 112 3.36 13.62 -11.33
CA THR A 112 2.01 13.92 -10.85
C THR A 112 1.17 12.66 -10.66
N ARG A 113 1.21 11.73 -11.62
CA ARG A 113 0.49 10.45 -11.52
C ARG A 113 1.05 9.53 -10.45
N MET A 114 2.37 9.46 -10.31
CA MET A 114 3.01 8.68 -9.24
C MET A 114 2.64 9.22 -7.86
N ARG A 115 2.64 10.54 -7.67
CA ARG A 115 2.21 11.16 -6.40
C ARG A 115 0.74 10.91 -6.11
N ALA A 116 -0.13 11.00 -7.11
CA ALA A 116 -1.56 10.72 -6.94
C ALA A 116 -1.80 9.25 -6.51
N SER A 117 -1.08 8.30 -7.12
CA SER A 117 -1.14 6.89 -6.72
C SER A 117 -0.61 6.68 -5.29
N TRP A 118 0.46 7.38 -4.90
CA TRP A 118 0.96 7.33 -3.52
C TRP A 118 -0.05 7.90 -2.51
N GLU A 119 -0.65 9.05 -2.80
CA GLU A 119 -1.70 9.66 -1.96
C GLU A 119 -2.91 8.73 -1.81
N HIS A 120 -3.33 8.08 -2.91
CA HIS A 120 -4.38 7.06 -2.86
C HIS A 120 -3.96 5.85 -2.02
N SER A 121 -2.73 5.39 -2.17
CA SER A 121 -2.19 4.29 -1.36
C SER A 121 -2.18 4.62 0.14
N ILE A 122 -1.89 5.86 0.52
CA ILE A 122 -2.01 6.34 1.92
C ILE A 122 -3.46 6.27 2.40
N GLU A 123 -4.41 6.72 1.60
CA GLU A 123 -5.84 6.65 1.94
C GLU A 123 -6.29 5.22 2.19
N VAL A 124 -6.03 4.33 1.23
CA VAL A 124 -6.36 2.90 1.33
C VAL A 124 -5.66 2.24 2.52
N ALA A 125 -4.39 2.57 2.77
CA ALA A 125 -3.64 2.06 3.91
C ALA A 125 -4.23 2.50 5.25
N SER A 126 -4.68 3.75 5.34
CA SER A 126 -5.30 4.32 6.56
C SER A 126 -6.61 3.60 6.87
N ILE A 127 -7.46 3.41 5.87
CA ILE A 127 -8.71 2.66 6.01
C ILE A 127 -8.41 1.19 6.34
N SER A 128 -7.44 0.56 5.65
CA SER A 128 -7.04 -0.83 5.90
C SER A 128 -6.55 -1.05 7.32
N HIS A 129 -5.78 -0.11 7.88
CA HIS A 129 -5.32 -0.13 9.26
C HIS A 129 -6.50 -0.24 10.24
N VAL A 130 -7.49 0.62 10.05
CA VAL A 130 -8.65 0.73 10.93
C VAL A 130 -9.59 -0.48 10.75
N LEU A 131 -9.84 -0.90 9.51
CA LEU A 131 -10.66 -2.09 9.23
C LEU A 131 -10.05 -3.36 9.82
N ALA A 132 -8.74 -3.55 9.66
CA ALA A 132 -8.05 -4.71 10.24
C ALA A 132 -8.17 -4.75 11.76
N LYS A 133 -8.04 -3.59 12.42
CA LYS A 133 -8.11 -3.45 13.87
C LYS A 133 -9.52 -3.68 14.42
N HIS A 134 -10.53 -3.07 13.80
CA HIS A 134 -11.88 -2.99 14.36
C HIS A 134 -12.82 -4.12 13.88
N TYR A 135 -12.60 -4.64 12.66
CA TYR A 135 -13.53 -5.57 12.02
C TYR A 135 -12.92 -6.95 11.74
N ALA A 136 -11.72 -7.02 11.20
CA ALA A 136 -11.14 -8.28 10.76
C ALA A 136 -10.34 -9.03 11.86
N GLY A 137 -9.90 -8.34 12.91
CA GLY A 137 -9.01 -8.91 13.93
C GLY A 137 -7.63 -9.28 13.37
N LEU A 138 -7.23 -8.70 12.24
CA LEU A 138 -5.93 -8.89 11.61
C LEU A 138 -4.90 -7.91 12.18
N LYS A 139 -3.63 -8.11 11.84
CA LYS A 139 -2.56 -7.19 12.24
C LYS A 139 -2.65 -5.90 11.44
N ALA A 140 -2.94 -4.79 12.13
CA ALA A 140 -3.14 -3.51 11.51
C ALA A 140 -1.90 -2.99 10.75
N ASP A 141 -0.68 -3.29 11.23
CA ASP A 141 0.57 -2.94 10.57
C ASP A 141 0.76 -3.67 9.23
N GLN A 142 0.35 -4.92 9.13
CA GLN A 142 0.38 -5.68 7.88
C GLN A 142 -0.70 -5.17 6.91
N ALA A 143 -1.90 -4.85 7.40
CA ALA A 143 -2.94 -4.25 6.58
C ALA A 143 -2.54 -2.87 6.05
N THR A 144 -1.86 -2.06 6.88
CA THR A 144 -1.28 -0.79 6.44
C THR A 144 -0.28 -1.00 5.30
N LEU A 145 0.65 -1.95 5.46
CA LEU A 145 1.63 -2.27 4.44
C LEU A 145 0.97 -2.79 3.15
N ALA A 146 -0.05 -3.66 3.27
CA ALA A 146 -0.83 -4.13 2.15
C ALA A 146 -1.50 -2.98 1.38
N GLY A 147 -2.11 -2.03 2.10
CA GLY A 147 -2.72 -0.83 1.52
C GLY A 147 -1.69 0.09 0.85
N LEU A 148 -0.50 0.29 1.43
CA LEU A 148 0.56 1.09 0.82
C LEU A 148 1.13 0.48 -0.46
N THR A 149 1.03 -0.82 -0.63
CA THR A 149 1.66 -1.55 -1.75
C THR A 149 0.67 -2.08 -2.79
N HIS A 150 -0.63 -1.91 -2.60
CA HIS A 150 -1.65 -2.52 -3.46
C HIS A 150 -1.54 -2.08 -4.93
N GLU A 151 -1.10 -0.85 -5.20
CA GLU A 151 -0.88 -0.31 -6.54
C GLU A 151 0.60 -0.24 -6.97
N ILE A 152 1.52 -0.89 -6.25
CA ILE A 152 2.97 -0.81 -6.54
C ILE A 152 3.32 -1.16 -7.99
N GLY A 153 2.49 -1.97 -8.65
CA GLY A 153 2.65 -2.36 -10.06
C GLY A 153 2.46 -1.22 -11.07
N ILE A 154 1.95 -0.07 -10.64
CA ILE A 154 1.86 1.13 -11.50
C ILE A 154 3.25 1.70 -11.81
N LEU A 155 4.20 1.58 -10.88
CA LEU A 155 5.53 2.18 -11.02
C LEU A 155 6.28 1.78 -12.30
N PRO A 156 6.46 0.48 -12.63
CA PRO A 156 7.16 0.11 -13.87
C PRO A 156 6.41 0.54 -15.13
N ILE A 157 5.08 0.54 -15.09
CA ILE A 157 4.25 0.97 -16.23
C ILE A 157 4.50 2.45 -16.52
N LEU A 158 4.42 3.30 -15.51
CA LEU A 158 4.65 4.73 -15.64
C LEU A 158 6.11 5.04 -16.01
N THR A 159 7.07 4.30 -15.45
CA THR A 159 8.50 4.45 -15.80
C THR A 159 8.75 4.16 -17.29
N ILE A 160 8.16 3.08 -17.82
CA ILE A 160 8.31 2.74 -19.25
C ILE A 160 7.50 3.71 -20.12
N ALA A 161 6.35 4.20 -19.65
CA ALA A 161 5.57 5.20 -20.37
C ALA A 161 6.33 6.55 -20.49
N GLU A 162 7.17 6.91 -19.54
CA GLU A 162 8.00 8.12 -19.57
C GLU A 162 8.91 8.15 -20.82
N ASP A 163 9.41 6.98 -21.23
CA ASP A 163 10.23 6.81 -22.44
C ASP A 163 9.41 6.74 -23.74
N ASN A 164 8.05 6.79 -23.66
CA ASN A 164 7.13 6.64 -24.78
C ASN A 164 6.14 7.83 -24.87
N PRO A 165 6.56 9.00 -25.37
CA PRO A 165 5.73 10.21 -25.36
C PRO A 165 4.35 10.05 -26.02
N ALA A 166 4.24 9.22 -27.06
CA ALA A 166 2.97 8.97 -27.73
C ALA A 166 1.92 8.29 -26.82
N LEU A 167 2.36 7.55 -25.82
CA LEU A 167 1.46 6.94 -24.82
C LEU A 167 1.04 7.97 -23.77
N LEU A 168 1.93 8.92 -23.45
CA LEU A 168 1.61 10.01 -22.53
C LEU A 168 0.58 11.01 -23.11
N GLU A 169 0.45 11.07 -24.44
CA GLU A 169 -0.56 11.88 -25.14
C GLU A 169 -1.95 11.21 -25.16
N ASP A 170 -2.04 9.89 -24.92
CA ASP A 170 -3.30 9.12 -24.85
C ASP A 170 -3.53 8.60 -23.42
N GLU A 171 -3.98 9.52 -22.57
CA GLU A 171 -4.20 9.23 -21.15
C GLU A 171 -5.19 8.08 -20.91
N GLU A 172 -6.25 7.99 -21.74
CA GLU A 172 -7.23 6.91 -21.61
C GLU A 172 -6.63 5.53 -21.94
N ALA A 173 -5.75 5.45 -22.95
CA ALA A 173 -5.04 4.22 -23.26
C ALA A 173 -4.08 3.83 -22.12
N LEU A 174 -3.37 4.79 -21.56
CA LEU A 174 -2.47 4.56 -20.42
C LEU A 174 -3.25 4.06 -19.20
N ASP A 175 -4.40 4.66 -18.89
CA ASP A 175 -5.25 4.24 -17.76
C ASP A 175 -5.79 2.82 -17.94
N ARG A 176 -6.20 2.45 -19.17
CA ARG A 176 -6.60 1.07 -19.48
C ARG A 176 -5.46 0.07 -19.30
N ILE A 177 -4.25 0.41 -19.74
CA ILE A 177 -3.07 -0.44 -19.57
C ILE A 177 -2.73 -0.60 -18.09
N ILE A 178 -2.71 0.50 -17.35
CA ILE A 178 -2.48 0.48 -15.90
C ILE A 178 -3.49 -0.46 -15.23
N SER A 179 -4.79 -0.25 -15.46
CA SER A 179 -5.84 -1.05 -14.82
C SER A 179 -5.74 -2.54 -15.12
N GLN A 180 -5.27 -2.91 -16.31
CA GLN A 180 -5.13 -4.31 -16.73
C GLN A 180 -3.87 -5.00 -16.19
N LEU A 181 -2.76 -4.27 -16.06
CA LEU A 181 -1.45 -4.89 -15.86
C LEU A 181 -0.86 -4.65 -14.46
N HIS A 182 -1.22 -3.56 -13.77
CA HIS A 182 -0.65 -3.28 -12.46
C HIS A 182 -0.88 -4.40 -11.41
N PRO A 183 -2.02 -5.15 -11.42
CA PRO A 183 -2.23 -6.20 -10.43
C PRO A 183 -1.15 -7.30 -10.50
N GLN A 184 -0.94 -7.87 -11.69
CA GLN A 184 0.05 -8.94 -11.88
C GLN A 184 1.49 -8.45 -11.71
N ILE A 185 1.79 -7.20 -12.11
CA ILE A 185 3.11 -6.61 -11.92
C ILE A 185 3.36 -6.36 -10.42
N GLY A 186 2.37 -5.86 -9.70
CA GLY A 186 2.45 -5.64 -8.26
C GLY A 186 2.71 -6.93 -7.49
N GLN A 187 2.00 -8.01 -7.81
CA GLN A 187 2.26 -9.32 -7.24
C GLN A 187 3.69 -9.79 -7.54
N ALA A 188 4.17 -9.63 -8.77
CA ALA A 188 5.53 -10.01 -9.16
C ALA A 188 6.59 -9.22 -8.38
N ILE A 189 6.39 -7.90 -8.19
CA ILE A 189 7.29 -7.05 -7.40
C ILE A 189 7.35 -7.54 -5.95
N LEU A 190 6.22 -7.69 -5.28
CA LEU A 190 6.19 -8.11 -3.87
C LEU A 190 6.74 -9.52 -3.69
N SER A 191 6.50 -10.43 -4.63
CA SER A 191 7.09 -11.78 -4.63
C SER A 191 8.60 -11.74 -4.82
N ALA A 192 9.11 -10.92 -5.74
CA ALA A 192 10.56 -10.72 -5.95
C ALA A 192 11.24 -10.08 -4.72
N TRP A 193 10.52 -9.29 -3.95
CA TRP A 193 10.96 -8.74 -2.68
C TRP A 193 10.73 -9.71 -1.49
N GLU A 194 10.34 -10.96 -1.75
CA GLU A 194 10.11 -12.00 -0.73
C GLU A 194 9.12 -11.59 0.37
N PHE A 195 8.09 -10.82 0.00
CA PHE A 195 6.98 -10.56 0.92
C PHE A 195 6.19 -11.84 1.18
N PRO A 196 5.59 -12.00 2.38
CA PRO A 196 4.70 -13.12 2.65
C PRO A 196 3.57 -13.21 1.62
N GLU A 197 3.17 -14.43 1.25
CA GLU A 197 2.14 -14.68 0.23
C GLU A 197 0.83 -13.96 0.53
N GLU A 198 0.46 -13.87 1.81
CA GLU A 198 -0.72 -13.14 2.29
C GLU A 198 -0.72 -11.64 1.95
N LEU A 199 0.45 -11.04 1.71
CA LEU A 199 0.62 -9.64 1.28
C LEU A 199 0.90 -9.54 -0.21
N SER A 200 1.71 -10.45 -0.78
CA SER A 200 2.07 -10.40 -2.20
C SER A 200 0.90 -10.69 -3.14
N ASN A 201 -0.13 -11.38 -2.67
CA ASN A 201 -1.36 -11.62 -3.43
C ASN A 201 -2.32 -10.41 -3.45
N VAL A 202 -2.16 -9.45 -2.55
CA VAL A 202 -3.07 -8.30 -2.45
C VAL A 202 -3.16 -7.51 -3.76
N PRO A 203 -2.06 -7.10 -4.42
CA PRO A 203 -2.15 -6.36 -5.68
C PRO A 203 -2.91 -7.11 -6.76
N MET A 204 -2.82 -8.44 -6.81
CA MET A 204 -3.46 -9.27 -7.83
C MET A 204 -4.97 -9.37 -7.63
N ASP A 205 -5.42 -9.45 -6.38
CA ASP A 205 -6.79 -9.90 -6.06
C ASP A 205 -7.70 -8.80 -5.50
N TYR A 206 -7.18 -7.63 -5.09
CA TYR A 206 -7.99 -6.59 -4.42
C TYR A 206 -9.10 -5.98 -5.30
N LEU A 207 -8.97 -6.06 -6.63
CA LEU A 207 -9.99 -5.64 -7.60
C LEU A 207 -10.95 -6.77 -8.00
N ASN A 208 -10.76 -7.99 -7.50
CA ASN A 208 -11.67 -9.10 -7.73
C ASN A 208 -12.85 -9.02 -6.77
N PHE A 209 -13.81 -8.15 -7.07
CA PHE A 209 -14.97 -7.88 -6.22
C PHE A 209 -15.89 -9.10 -5.99
N GLY A 210 -15.80 -10.13 -6.84
CA GLY A 210 -16.51 -11.38 -6.67
C GLY A 210 -15.69 -12.49 -6.01
N ARG A 211 -14.56 -12.14 -5.35
CA ARG A 211 -13.66 -13.11 -4.73
C ARG A 211 -14.36 -13.87 -3.60
N GLU A 212 -14.44 -15.18 -3.76
CA GLU A 212 -14.89 -16.10 -2.73
C GLU A 212 -13.72 -16.98 -2.29
N HIS A 213 -13.57 -17.22 -1.00
CA HIS A 213 -12.58 -18.14 -0.43
C HIS A 213 -13.07 -18.68 0.92
N ASP A 214 -12.56 -19.83 1.31
CA ASP A 214 -12.85 -20.43 2.61
C ASP A 214 -12.10 -19.70 3.74
N GLY A 215 -12.72 -19.67 4.94
CA GLY A 215 -12.10 -19.08 6.13
C GLY A 215 -12.47 -17.62 6.42
N PRO A 216 -11.83 -17.03 7.44
CA PRO A 216 -12.07 -15.65 7.85
C PRO A 216 -11.56 -14.63 6.81
N ALA A 217 -11.90 -13.36 7.02
CA ALA A 217 -11.35 -12.27 6.23
C ALA A 217 -9.81 -12.26 6.22
N ASP A 218 -9.22 -11.93 5.10
CA ASP A 218 -7.77 -11.79 4.91
C ASP A 218 -7.39 -10.35 4.48
N TYR A 219 -6.10 -10.11 4.18
CA TYR A 219 -5.64 -8.77 3.78
C TYR A 219 -6.15 -8.35 2.40
N VAL A 220 -6.48 -9.28 1.51
CA VAL A 220 -7.13 -8.97 0.23
C VAL A 220 -8.52 -8.40 0.47
N ASP A 221 -9.32 -9.03 1.33
CA ASP A 221 -10.66 -8.57 1.69
C ASP A 221 -10.61 -7.17 2.32
N VAL A 222 -9.65 -6.95 3.24
CA VAL A 222 -9.46 -5.66 3.90
C VAL A 222 -9.13 -4.56 2.88
N VAL A 223 -8.17 -4.81 1.98
CA VAL A 223 -7.75 -3.80 0.98
C VAL A 223 -8.83 -3.61 -0.09
N CYS A 224 -9.54 -4.67 -0.49
CA CYS A 224 -10.70 -4.57 -1.39
C CYS A 224 -11.76 -3.60 -0.84
N VAL A 225 -12.18 -3.80 0.41
CA VAL A 225 -13.18 -2.94 1.07
C VAL A 225 -12.61 -1.54 1.28
N ALA A 226 -11.35 -1.40 1.73
CA ALA A 226 -10.71 -0.10 1.94
C ALA A 226 -10.65 0.72 0.64
N ASN A 227 -10.29 0.07 -0.48
CA ASN A 227 -10.24 0.70 -1.79
C ASN A 227 -11.64 1.18 -2.25
N LEU A 228 -12.69 0.37 -2.10
CA LEU A 228 -14.05 0.79 -2.42
C LEU A 228 -14.52 1.93 -1.52
N GLN A 229 -14.21 1.89 -0.24
CA GLN A 229 -14.56 2.93 0.74
C GLN A 229 -13.82 4.26 0.47
N SER A 230 -12.58 4.23 -0.05
CA SER A 230 -11.83 5.45 -0.40
C SER A 230 -12.48 6.25 -1.53
N TYR A 231 -13.25 5.60 -2.39
CA TYR A 231 -13.98 6.25 -3.48
C TYR A 231 -15.42 6.60 -3.14
N ALA A 232 -15.90 6.28 -1.93
CA ALA A 232 -17.28 6.56 -1.52
C ALA A 232 -17.61 8.05 -1.65
N GLY A 233 -18.70 8.37 -2.36
CA GLY A 233 -19.17 9.75 -2.56
C GLY A 233 -18.32 10.58 -3.55
N THR A 234 -17.41 9.97 -4.31
CA THR A 234 -16.66 10.61 -5.40
C THR A 234 -17.26 10.29 -6.77
N ASP A 235 -16.73 10.94 -7.83
CA ASP A 235 -17.12 10.65 -9.23
C ASP A 235 -16.31 9.49 -9.84
N HIS A 236 -15.51 8.77 -9.06
CA HIS A 236 -14.72 7.65 -9.56
C HIS A 236 -15.63 6.47 -9.95
N PRO A 237 -15.32 5.71 -11.04
CA PRO A 237 -16.16 4.58 -11.47
C PRO A 237 -16.41 3.53 -10.38
N LEU A 238 -15.45 3.29 -9.50
CA LEU A 238 -15.59 2.35 -8.38
C LEU A 238 -16.58 2.82 -7.30
N ALA A 239 -16.92 4.10 -7.25
CA ALA A 239 -17.98 4.61 -6.36
C ALA A 239 -19.37 4.07 -6.71
N SER A 240 -19.56 3.56 -7.93
CA SER A 240 -20.81 2.97 -8.40
C SER A 240 -20.93 1.44 -8.20
N VAL A 241 -19.90 0.80 -7.64
CA VAL A 241 -19.92 -0.64 -7.33
C VAL A 241 -20.97 -0.91 -6.25
N ASP A 242 -21.83 -1.90 -6.49
CA ASP A 242 -22.80 -2.35 -5.48
C ASP A 242 -22.08 -3.20 -4.42
N TRP A 243 -21.88 -2.64 -3.25
CA TRP A 243 -21.18 -3.30 -2.17
C TRP A 243 -21.90 -4.57 -1.66
N SER A 244 -23.19 -4.71 -1.91
CA SER A 244 -23.94 -5.93 -1.55
C SER A 244 -23.55 -7.16 -2.37
N GLU A 245 -22.92 -6.94 -3.53
CA GLU A 245 -22.40 -7.99 -4.40
C GLU A 245 -20.91 -8.33 -4.12
N VAL A 246 -20.30 -7.69 -3.10
CA VAL A 246 -18.87 -7.86 -2.75
C VAL A 246 -18.72 -8.68 -1.46
N PRO A 247 -18.36 -9.98 -1.54
CA PRO A 247 -18.30 -10.89 -0.38
C PRO A 247 -17.37 -10.40 0.74
N ALA A 248 -16.36 -9.60 0.43
CA ALA A 248 -15.41 -9.05 1.39
C ALA A 248 -16.11 -8.21 2.50
N PHE A 249 -17.21 -7.51 2.20
CA PHE A 249 -17.97 -6.77 3.21
C PHE A 249 -18.58 -7.71 4.26
N GLU A 250 -19.19 -8.82 3.82
CA GLU A 250 -19.76 -9.82 4.73
C GLU A 250 -18.66 -10.47 5.59
N LYS A 251 -17.50 -10.79 4.99
CA LYS A 251 -16.36 -11.37 5.71
C LYS A 251 -15.81 -10.45 6.80
N LEU A 252 -15.80 -9.15 6.56
CA LEU A 252 -15.43 -8.15 7.56
C LEU A 252 -16.52 -7.90 8.59
N GLY A 253 -17.76 -8.35 8.35
CA GLY A 253 -18.92 -8.00 9.16
C GLY A 253 -19.30 -6.51 9.05
N LEU A 254 -18.95 -5.86 7.94
CA LEU A 254 -19.27 -4.47 7.66
C LEU A 254 -20.55 -4.40 6.82
N ALA A 255 -21.52 -3.65 7.29
CA ALA A 255 -22.77 -3.45 6.54
C ALA A 255 -22.51 -2.66 5.25
N THR A 256 -23.17 -3.06 4.17
CA THR A 256 -22.92 -2.55 2.81
C THR A 256 -23.52 -1.15 2.56
N ASP A 257 -24.23 -0.59 3.51
CA ASP A 257 -24.75 0.78 3.51
C ASP A 257 -23.95 1.74 4.39
N ILE A 258 -22.84 1.26 4.97
CA ILE A 258 -21.99 2.03 5.86
C ILE A 258 -20.76 2.55 5.10
N GLU A 259 -20.63 3.88 5.05
CA GLU A 259 -19.39 4.55 4.68
C GLU A 259 -18.56 4.79 5.96
N VAL A 260 -17.38 4.17 6.04
CA VAL A 260 -16.55 4.20 7.27
C VAL A 260 -16.13 5.61 7.68
N HIS A 261 -15.98 6.53 6.73
CA HIS A 261 -15.69 7.94 6.99
C HIS A 261 -16.86 8.71 7.66
N LYS A 262 -18.05 8.10 7.75
CA LYS A 262 -19.23 8.70 8.41
C LYS A 262 -19.54 8.05 9.75
N VAL A 263 -18.73 7.09 10.19
CA VAL A 263 -18.91 6.39 11.47
C VAL A 263 -18.07 7.06 12.53
N ASP A 264 -18.73 7.61 13.56
CA ASP A 264 -18.07 8.27 14.69
C ASP A 264 -17.03 7.32 15.34
N GLY A 265 -15.85 7.83 15.63
CA GLY A 265 -14.72 7.10 16.17
C GLY A 265 -13.91 6.33 15.12
N ILE A 266 -14.53 5.79 14.08
CA ILE A 266 -13.85 5.16 12.95
C ILE A 266 -13.26 6.22 12.02
N ALA A 267 -14.03 7.24 11.70
CA ALA A 267 -13.58 8.36 10.89
C ALA A 267 -12.36 9.06 11.52
N GLU A 268 -12.41 9.32 12.82
CA GLU A 268 -11.28 9.91 13.56
C GLU A 268 -10.05 8.99 13.54
N ASP A 269 -10.22 7.68 13.76
CA ASP A 269 -9.13 6.70 13.69
C ASP A 269 -8.48 6.68 12.28
N ILE A 270 -9.28 6.80 11.19
CA ILE A 270 -8.78 6.86 9.81
C ILE A 270 -7.96 8.14 9.58
N GLU A 271 -8.48 9.30 10.00
CA GLU A 271 -7.75 10.57 9.88
C GLU A 271 -6.44 10.56 10.67
N GLU A 272 -6.44 9.97 11.87
CA GLU A 272 -5.23 9.80 12.66
C GLU A 272 -4.22 8.83 12.01
N ALA A 273 -4.70 7.72 11.42
CA ALA A 273 -3.86 6.81 10.66
C ALA A 273 -3.25 7.51 9.43
N LYS A 274 -4.04 8.29 8.69
CA LYS A 274 -3.57 9.11 7.57
C LYS A 274 -2.51 10.12 7.99
N ALA A 275 -2.74 10.82 9.10
CA ALA A 275 -1.81 11.84 9.62
C ALA A 275 -0.43 11.28 10.02
N PHE A 276 -0.29 10.00 10.33
CA PHE A 276 1.02 9.41 10.59
C PHE A 276 1.65 8.77 9.34
N LEU A 277 0.89 8.55 8.28
CA LEU A 277 1.42 8.07 6.99
C LEU A 277 1.89 9.22 6.10
N THR A 278 1.41 10.43 6.30
CA THR A 278 1.86 11.69 5.66
C THR A 278 2.90 12.39 6.51
#